data_387229c4e27dd84fd973e4304fd68960
#
_entry.id   387229c4e27dd84fd973e4304fd68960
#
_cell.length_a   1.000
_cell.length_b   1.000
_cell.length_c   1.000
_cell.angle_alpha   90.00
_cell.angle_beta   90.00
_cell.angle_gamma   90.00
#
_symmetry.space_group_name_H-M   'P 1'
#
loop_
_entity.id
_entity.type
_entity.pdbx_description
1 polymer ?
#
loop_
_entity_poly.entity_id
_entity_poly.type
_entity_poly.pdbx_seq_one_letter_code
_entity_poly.pdbx_strand_id
1 'polypeptide(L)'
;MSKMRRLLGLGAGLALALSTGLAGAADKPTLKIGYVDGWSDSVATTHVAAEIIKEKLGYDVQLMPVATGIMWQGVAKGQLDAMLSAWLPTTHGAYYEKLKDQVVDLGPNFNDAKIGLIVPEYVKAKSIGDLQGEKAGFGGRIVGIDAGSGVMLKTDQAIKDYGLDYKLLASSGSAMTAELARAIRSEKPIAVTGWIPHWMFAKYKLRFLEDPKGVYGEAEHVDSVANPGLEAKAPTVVAFLKKFTWTPDEIGSVMLAVEEGAKPAEAAKKWVAEHPDRVNEWLK
;
A
#
# COMPACT_ATOMS: atom_id res chain seq x y z
N MET A 1 27.25 -95.85 7.17
CA MET A 1 26.24 -96.10 8.21
C MET A 1 25.64 -94.82 8.61
N SER A 2 24.30 -94.77 8.40
CA SER A 2 23.21 -94.20 9.22
C SER A 2 23.07 -92.70 9.28
N LYS A 3 22.12 -92.15 8.51
CA LYS A 3 20.83 -91.50 8.94
C LYS A 3 20.98 -90.26 9.86
N MET A 4 20.45 -89.12 9.55
CA MET A 4 19.03 -88.88 9.71
C MET A 4 18.64 -87.48 9.26
N ARG A 5 17.59 -87.36 8.49
CA ARG A 5 16.83 -86.14 8.08
C ARG A 5 16.18 -85.49 9.28
N ARG A 6 16.22 -84.17 9.34
CA ARG A 6 15.06 -83.38 9.92
C ARG A 6 14.83 -82.11 9.11
N LEU A 7 13.68 -82.02 8.50
CA LEU A 7 13.03 -80.85 7.99
C LEU A 7 12.64 -79.95 9.19
N LEU A 8 12.82 -78.66 9.05
CA LEU A 8 12.06 -77.69 9.81
C LEU A 8 11.73 -76.48 8.93
N GLY A 9 10.46 -76.12 8.94
CA GLY A 9 9.73 -75.32 7.98
C GLY A 9 10.07 -73.86 7.93
N LEU A 10 9.81 -73.32 6.74
CA LEU A 10 9.73 -71.89 6.45
C LEU A 10 8.48 -71.31 7.11
N GLY A 11 8.72 -70.34 7.99
CA GLY A 11 7.71 -69.37 8.37
C GLY A 11 8.05 -68.05 7.71
N ALA A 12 7.45 -67.77 6.55
CA ALA A 12 7.56 -66.46 5.90
C ALA A 12 6.57 -65.49 6.60
N GLY A 13 7.07 -64.73 7.53
CA GLY A 13 6.35 -63.59 8.12
C GLY A 13 6.44 -62.36 7.17
N LEU A 14 5.34 -62.10 6.45
CA LEU A 14 5.16 -60.91 5.63
C LEU A 14 4.90 -59.72 6.55
N ALA A 15 5.93 -58.98 6.96
CA ALA A 15 5.79 -57.70 7.66
C ALA A 15 5.38 -56.64 6.65
N LEU A 16 4.06 -56.34 6.61
CA LEU A 16 3.53 -55.19 5.92
C LEU A 16 3.97 -53.94 6.70
N ALA A 17 5.06 -53.30 6.26
CA ALA A 17 5.44 -51.98 6.74
C ALA A 17 4.42 -50.94 6.19
N LEU A 18 3.44 -50.56 7.01
CA LEU A 18 2.66 -49.37 6.77
C LEU A 18 3.59 -48.15 6.91
N SER A 19 4.18 -47.74 5.79
CA SER A 19 4.77 -46.41 5.69
C SER A 19 3.64 -45.39 5.69
N THR A 20 3.25 -44.93 6.86
CA THR A 20 2.49 -43.67 6.99
C THR A 20 3.43 -42.55 6.52
N GLY A 21 3.33 -42.21 5.23
CA GLY A 21 3.95 -41.03 4.70
C GLY A 21 3.39 -39.85 5.47
N LEU A 22 4.21 -39.25 6.36
CA LEU A 22 4.00 -37.87 6.76
C LEU A 22 4.10 -37.06 5.46
N ALA A 23 2.95 -36.68 4.92
CA ALA A 23 2.87 -35.60 3.96
C ALA A 23 3.36 -34.35 4.72
N GLY A 24 4.64 -34.08 4.63
CA GLY A 24 5.22 -32.82 5.09
C GLY A 24 4.42 -31.73 4.40
N ALA A 25 3.82 -30.83 5.17
CA ALA A 25 3.22 -29.63 4.61
C ALA A 25 4.31 -28.98 3.74
N ALA A 26 4.10 -28.96 2.42
CA ALA A 26 5.03 -28.31 1.52
C ALA A 26 5.15 -26.86 2.00
N ASP A 27 6.37 -26.42 2.24
CA ASP A 27 6.64 -25.04 2.66
C ASP A 27 5.95 -24.10 1.66
N LYS A 28 5.06 -23.24 2.18
CA LYS A 28 4.39 -22.27 1.33
C LYS A 28 5.42 -21.30 0.77
N PRO A 29 5.24 -20.86 -0.48
CA PRO A 29 6.22 -19.96 -1.10
C PRO A 29 6.21 -18.60 -0.40
N THR A 30 7.37 -17.96 -0.32
CA THR A 30 7.49 -16.57 0.12
C THR A 30 6.85 -15.63 -0.90
N LEU A 31 6.01 -14.71 -0.44
CA LEU A 31 5.37 -13.69 -1.25
C LEU A 31 6.11 -12.35 -1.15
N LYS A 32 6.30 -11.68 -2.27
CA LYS A 32 6.92 -10.36 -2.34
C LYS A 32 5.85 -9.30 -2.59
N ILE A 33 5.63 -8.43 -1.62
CA ILE A 33 4.64 -7.35 -1.73
C ILE A 33 5.36 -6.01 -1.77
N GLY A 34 5.10 -5.25 -2.85
CA GLY A 34 5.66 -3.92 -3.04
C GLY A 34 4.88 -2.84 -2.30
N TYR A 35 5.58 -1.84 -1.76
CA TYR A 35 4.99 -0.66 -1.14
C TYR A 35 5.89 0.56 -1.27
N VAL A 36 5.35 1.75 -1.04
CA VAL A 36 6.12 3.00 -1.02
C VAL A 36 6.31 3.44 0.44
N ASP A 37 7.54 3.36 0.93
CA ASP A 37 7.89 3.60 2.34
C ASP A 37 7.56 5.01 2.84
N GLY A 38 7.58 6.01 1.93
CA GLY A 38 7.23 7.40 2.26
C GLY A 38 5.73 7.70 2.33
N TRP A 39 4.85 6.74 2.01
CA TRP A 39 3.41 6.93 1.97
C TRP A 39 2.74 6.20 3.12
N SER A 40 2.16 6.96 4.06
CA SER A 40 1.59 6.40 5.30
C SER A 40 0.48 5.37 5.06
N ASP A 41 -0.37 5.58 4.05
CA ASP A 41 -1.41 4.65 3.62
C ASP A 41 -0.83 3.36 3.03
N SER A 42 0.18 3.47 2.15
CA SER A 42 0.88 2.34 1.57
C SER A 42 1.56 1.48 2.64
N VAL A 43 2.23 2.13 3.60
CA VAL A 43 2.86 1.47 4.74
C VAL A 43 1.84 0.75 5.59
N ALA A 44 0.77 1.45 6.04
CA ALA A 44 -0.25 0.87 6.91
C ALA A 44 -0.94 -0.33 6.26
N THR A 45 -1.47 -0.14 5.05
CA THR A 45 -2.21 -1.16 4.30
C THR A 45 -1.35 -2.40 4.06
N THR A 46 -0.12 -2.20 3.59
CA THR A 46 0.75 -3.32 3.23
C THR A 46 1.21 -4.10 4.46
N HIS A 47 1.55 -3.44 5.57
CA HIS A 47 1.99 -4.13 6.77
C HIS A 47 0.85 -4.92 7.44
N VAL A 48 -0.38 -4.39 7.47
CA VAL A 48 -1.52 -5.13 8.03
C VAL A 48 -1.90 -6.32 7.15
N ALA A 49 -1.95 -6.15 5.84
CA ALA A 49 -2.17 -7.27 4.93
C ALA A 49 -1.09 -8.36 5.07
N ALA A 50 0.18 -7.95 5.17
CA ALA A 50 1.30 -8.88 5.37
C ALA A 50 1.20 -9.65 6.70
N GLU A 51 0.79 -8.99 7.79
CA GLU A 51 0.59 -9.64 9.08
C GLU A 51 -0.52 -10.69 9.01
N ILE A 52 -1.66 -10.35 8.38
CA ILE A 52 -2.76 -11.31 8.18
C ILE A 52 -2.31 -12.49 7.32
N ILE A 53 -1.60 -12.23 6.22
CA ILE A 53 -1.08 -13.28 5.34
C ILE A 53 -0.14 -14.22 6.09
N LYS A 54 0.73 -13.69 6.95
CA LYS A 54 1.66 -14.50 7.77
C LYS A 54 0.90 -15.28 8.85
N GLU A 55 0.16 -14.60 9.70
CA GLU A 55 -0.42 -15.16 10.91
C GLU A 55 -1.65 -16.05 10.64
N LYS A 56 -2.47 -15.70 9.65
CA LYS A 56 -3.74 -16.39 9.38
C LYS A 56 -3.69 -17.30 8.17
N LEU A 57 -2.93 -16.94 7.14
CA LEU A 57 -2.83 -17.74 5.93
C LEU A 57 -1.54 -18.57 5.87
N GLY A 58 -0.56 -18.31 6.76
CA GLY A 58 0.66 -19.12 6.92
C GLY A 58 1.63 -19.03 5.74
N TYR A 59 1.68 -17.90 5.02
CA TYR A 59 2.71 -17.64 4.01
C TYR A 59 3.78 -16.72 4.57
N ASP A 60 5.02 -16.93 4.17
CA ASP A 60 6.05 -15.93 4.38
C ASP A 60 5.84 -14.73 3.47
N VAL A 61 6.07 -13.52 4.00
CA VAL A 61 5.96 -12.28 3.23
C VAL A 61 7.24 -11.47 3.35
N GLN A 62 7.80 -11.12 2.20
CA GLN A 62 8.88 -10.16 2.07
C GLN A 62 8.31 -8.83 1.59
N LEU A 63 8.38 -7.81 2.41
CA LEU A 63 7.98 -6.45 2.05
C LEU A 63 9.11 -5.75 1.31
N MET A 64 8.78 -5.14 0.17
CA MET A 64 9.74 -4.53 -0.75
C MET A 64 9.46 -3.03 -0.88
N PRO A 65 10.20 -2.17 -0.17
CA PRO A 65 10.08 -0.72 -0.34
C PRO A 65 10.67 -0.31 -1.71
N VAL A 66 9.83 0.25 -2.57
CA VAL A 66 10.20 0.62 -3.93
C VAL A 66 9.46 1.89 -4.38
N ALA A 67 10.00 2.60 -5.36
CA ALA A 67 9.30 3.72 -5.99
C ALA A 67 8.11 3.26 -6.83
N THR A 68 7.10 4.12 -7.00
CA THR A 68 5.83 3.82 -7.68
C THR A 68 5.99 3.13 -9.04
N GLY A 69 6.84 3.68 -9.92
CA GLY A 69 7.04 3.10 -11.24
C GLY A 69 7.71 1.71 -11.20
N ILE A 70 8.60 1.49 -10.22
CA ILE A 70 9.23 0.19 -9.99
C ILE A 70 8.21 -0.80 -9.42
N MET A 71 7.31 -0.35 -8.55
CA MET A 71 6.23 -1.16 -7.97
C MET A 71 5.32 -1.71 -9.08
N TRP A 72 4.82 -0.85 -9.97
CA TRP A 72 3.99 -1.25 -11.11
C TRP A 72 4.70 -2.22 -12.05
N GLN A 73 5.94 -1.91 -12.44
CA GLN A 73 6.75 -2.78 -13.30
C GLN A 73 7.09 -4.11 -12.63
N GLY A 74 7.35 -4.08 -11.32
CA GLY A 74 7.67 -5.27 -10.53
C GLY A 74 6.51 -6.26 -10.50
N VAL A 75 5.28 -5.78 -10.29
CA VAL A 75 4.07 -6.62 -10.33
C VAL A 75 3.84 -7.16 -11.74
N ALA A 76 3.90 -6.31 -12.77
CA ALA A 76 3.69 -6.73 -14.16
C ALA A 76 4.68 -7.82 -14.60
N LYS A 77 5.93 -7.74 -14.16
CA LYS A 77 7.00 -8.71 -14.52
C LYS A 77 7.13 -9.89 -13.57
N GLY A 78 6.28 -10.01 -12.55
CA GLY A 78 6.35 -11.08 -11.56
C GLY A 78 7.56 -11.01 -10.60
N GLN A 79 8.22 -9.86 -10.52
CA GLN A 79 9.27 -9.58 -9.52
C GLN A 79 8.67 -9.30 -8.14
N LEU A 80 7.44 -8.77 -8.13
CA LEU A 80 6.54 -8.62 -7.00
C LEU A 80 5.30 -9.45 -7.26
N ASP A 81 4.75 -10.05 -6.23
CA ASP A 81 3.51 -10.84 -6.30
C ASP A 81 2.26 -9.93 -6.26
N ALA A 82 2.33 -8.85 -5.48
CA ALA A 82 1.23 -7.88 -5.35
C ALA A 82 1.71 -6.50 -4.87
N MET A 83 0.81 -5.54 -4.97
CA MET A 83 0.84 -4.23 -4.33
C MET A 83 -0.56 -3.82 -3.90
N LEU A 84 -0.69 -3.01 -2.84
CA LEU A 84 -1.96 -2.57 -2.29
C LEU A 84 -2.12 -1.04 -2.33
N SER A 85 -1.46 -0.40 -3.28
CA SER A 85 -1.38 1.06 -3.38
C SER A 85 -1.56 1.54 -4.83
N ALA A 86 -2.49 0.92 -5.57
CA ALA A 86 -2.83 1.32 -6.92
C ALA A 86 -3.96 2.36 -6.89
N TRP A 87 -3.62 3.64 -7.03
CA TRP A 87 -4.55 4.76 -7.01
C TRP A 87 -5.21 4.95 -8.37
N LEU A 88 -6.47 4.56 -8.50
CA LEU A 88 -7.20 4.50 -9.76
C LEU A 88 -8.55 5.26 -9.67
N PRO A 89 -9.06 5.76 -10.79
CA PRO A 89 -8.51 5.63 -12.17
C PRO A 89 -7.49 6.69 -12.56
N THR A 90 -7.33 7.78 -11.77
CA THR A 90 -6.69 9.01 -12.24
C THR A 90 -5.21 9.09 -11.92
N THR A 91 -4.84 8.89 -10.64
CA THR A 91 -3.49 9.13 -10.13
C THR A 91 -2.46 8.18 -10.74
N HIS A 92 -2.76 6.89 -10.81
CA HIS A 92 -1.91 5.87 -11.43
C HIS A 92 -2.42 5.41 -12.79
N GLY A 93 -3.42 6.09 -13.37
CA GLY A 93 -4.03 5.71 -14.65
C GLY A 93 -3.00 5.50 -15.77
N ALA A 94 -1.99 6.37 -15.87
CA ALA A 94 -0.95 6.24 -16.88
C ALA A 94 -0.07 4.98 -16.73
N TYR A 95 0.11 4.49 -15.50
CA TYR A 95 0.78 3.21 -15.23
C TYR A 95 -0.13 2.04 -15.56
N TYR A 96 -1.38 2.11 -15.10
CA TYR A 96 -2.38 1.04 -15.31
C TYR A 96 -2.64 0.81 -16.80
N GLU A 97 -2.91 1.86 -17.57
CA GLU A 97 -3.17 1.72 -19.03
C GLU A 97 -2.02 1.05 -19.79
N LYS A 98 -0.78 1.23 -19.35
CA LYS A 98 0.38 0.57 -19.98
C LYS A 98 0.56 -0.88 -19.58
N LEU A 99 0.03 -1.29 -18.42
CA LEU A 99 0.36 -2.57 -17.82
C LEU A 99 -0.86 -3.45 -17.51
N LYS A 100 -2.08 -2.98 -17.76
CA LYS A 100 -3.34 -3.66 -17.41
C LYS A 100 -3.45 -5.10 -17.95
N ASP A 101 -2.87 -5.37 -19.10
CA ASP A 101 -2.84 -6.72 -19.67
C ASP A 101 -1.81 -7.66 -19.02
N GLN A 102 -0.96 -7.13 -18.11
CA GLN A 102 0.11 -7.85 -17.44
C GLN A 102 -0.11 -7.96 -15.92
N VAL A 103 -1.20 -7.38 -15.42
CA VAL A 103 -1.55 -7.40 -13.98
C VAL A 103 -3.01 -7.82 -13.82
N VAL A 104 -3.37 -8.18 -12.60
CA VAL A 104 -4.77 -8.46 -12.21
C VAL A 104 -5.17 -7.44 -11.17
N ASP A 105 -6.19 -6.65 -11.47
CA ASP A 105 -6.85 -5.79 -10.50
C ASP A 105 -7.79 -6.65 -9.65
N LEU A 106 -7.55 -6.64 -8.33
CA LEU A 106 -8.33 -7.40 -7.35
C LEU A 106 -9.45 -6.57 -6.72
N GLY A 107 -9.54 -5.30 -7.08
CA GLY A 107 -10.54 -4.36 -6.60
C GLY A 107 -10.06 -3.46 -5.45
N PRO A 108 -10.94 -2.52 -5.04
CA PRO A 108 -10.60 -1.48 -4.08
C PRO A 108 -10.41 -2.01 -2.67
N ASN A 109 -9.30 -1.60 -2.06
CA ASN A 109 -9.06 -1.75 -0.63
C ASN A 109 -9.40 -0.47 0.16
N PHE A 110 -9.51 0.69 -0.53
CA PHE A 110 -9.98 1.94 0.05
C PHE A 110 -10.77 2.75 -0.99
N ASN A 111 -11.94 3.29 -0.60
CA ASN A 111 -12.78 4.12 -1.45
C ASN A 111 -12.69 5.60 -1.01
N ASP A 112 -13.18 6.50 -1.88
CA ASP A 112 -13.20 7.95 -1.64
C ASP A 112 -11.81 8.55 -1.40
N ALA A 113 -10.80 7.96 -2.02
CA ALA A 113 -9.44 8.48 -2.02
C ALA A 113 -9.39 9.80 -2.81
N LYS A 114 -8.56 10.73 -2.37
CA LYS A 114 -8.43 12.05 -3.01
C LYS A 114 -7.00 12.53 -2.97
N ILE A 115 -6.54 13.14 -4.05
CA ILE A 115 -5.27 13.85 -4.12
C ILE A 115 -5.50 15.35 -4.40
N GLY A 116 -4.51 16.18 -4.12
CA GLY A 116 -4.57 17.61 -4.42
C GLY A 116 -3.49 18.43 -3.75
N LEU A 117 -3.60 19.74 -3.88
CA LEU A 117 -2.83 20.69 -3.08
C LEU A 117 -3.53 20.95 -1.75
N ILE A 118 -2.76 20.88 -0.68
CA ILE A 118 -3.23 21.06 0.69
C ILE A 118 -2.53 22.27 1.30
N VAL A 119 -3.30 23.04 2.05
CA VAL A 119 -2.83 24.19 2.83
C VAL A 119 -3.38 24.13 4.25
N PRO A 120 -2.70 24.71 5.25
CA PRO A 120 -3.28 24.96 6.57
C PRO A 120 -4.51 25.87 6.48
N GLU A 121 -5.51 25.67 7.35
CA GLU A 121 -6.76 26.44 7.34
C GLU A 121 -6.59 27.95 7.46
N TYR A 122 -5.50 28.42 8.12
CA TYR A 122 -5.20 29.85 8.26
C TYR A 122 -4.72 30.52 6.96
N VAL A 123 -4.39 29.76 5.93
CA VAL A 123 -4.00 30.29 4.61
C VAL A 123 -5.20 30.89 3.90
N LYS A 124 -5.03 32.06 3.28
CA LYS A 124 -6.13 32.80 2.65
C LYS A 124 -6.55 32.24 1.30
N ALA A 125 -5.58 31.77 0.48
CA ALA A 125 -5.85 31.15 -0.82
C ALA A 125 -6.89 30.02 -0.67
N LYS A 126 -8.03 30.10 -1.37
CA LYS A 126 -9.11 29.10 -1.33
C LYS A 126 -8.98 28.10 -2.46
N SER A 127 -8.56 28.56 -3.63
CA SER A 127 -8.37 27.75 -4.83
C SER A 127 -6.91 27.71 -5.25
N ILE A 128 -6.59 26.78 -6.15
CA ILE A 128 -5.26 26.69 -6.77
C ILE A 128 -4.91 27.99 -7.51
N GLY A 129 -5.88 28.60 -8.18
CA GLY A 129 -5.67 29.84 -8.90
C GLY A 129 -5.26 31.02 -8.00
N ASP A 130 -5.71 31.05 -6.74
CA ASP A 130 -5.40 32.13 -5.80
C ASP A 130 -3.93 32.16 -5.40
N LEU A 131 -3.21 31.02 -5.52
CA LEU A 131 -1.79 30.93 -5.21
C LEU A 131 -0.95 31.96 -5.99
N GLN A 132 -1.33 32.28 -7.22
CA GLN A 132 -0.57 33.24 -8.05
C GLN A 132 -0.53 34.64 -7.39
N GLY A 133 -1.61 35.07 -6.78
CA GLY A 133 -1.71 36.34 -6.06
C GLY A 133 -0.95 36.37 -4.72
N GLU A 134 -0.69 35.22 -4.15
CA GLU A 134 -0.03 35.06 -2.84
C GLU A 134 1.40 34.51 -2.92
N LYS A 135 1.99 34.49 -4.13
CA LYS A 135 3.31 33.88 -4.40
C LYS A 135 4.39 34.22 -3.39
N ALA A 136 4.50 35.48 -2.99
CA ALA A 136 5.51 35.93 -2.04
C ALA A 136 5.39 35.24 -0.66
N GLY A 137 4.17 35.04 -0.17
CA GLY A 137 3.88 34.37 1.10
C GLY A 137 4.33 32.90 1.09
N PHE A 138 4.13 32.22 -0.04
CA PHE A 138 4.53 30.81 -0.23
C PHE A 138 5.99 30.65 -0.67
N GLY A 139 6.74 31.75 -0.89
CA GLY A 139 8.09 31.71 -1.42
C GLY A 139 8.17 31.14 -2.85
N GLY A 140 7.08 31.21 -3.61
CA GLY A 140 6.98 30.72 -4.99
C GLY A 140 7.23 29.22 -5.13
N ARG A 141 6.87 28.42 -4.13
CA ARG A 141 7.10 26.98 -4.12
C ARG A 141 5.92 26.17 -3.59
N ILE A 142 5.78 24.99 -4.13
CA ILE A 142 4.92 23.92 -3.64
C ILE A 142 5.83 22.78 -3.19
N VAL A 143 5.65 22.27 -1.98
CA VAL A 143 6.46 21.16 -1.47
C VAL A 143 5.73 19.85 -1.77
N GLY A 144 6.37 19.02 -2.56
CA GLY A 144 5.83 17.75 -2.98
C GLY A 144 6.56 16.55 -2.38
N ILE A 145 6.26 15.39 -2.91
CA ILE A 145 6.80 14.09 -2.50
C ILE A 145 7.75 13.54 -3.58
N ASP A 146 7.85 12.21 -3.66
CA ASP A 146 8.74 11.53 -4.60
C ASP A 146 8.41 11.88 -6.05
N ALA A 147 9.45 12.25 -6.80
CA ALA A 147 9.31 12.50 -8.22
C ALA A 147 8.76 11.26 -8.95
N GLY A 148 7.79 11.47 -9.85
CA GLY A 148 7.12 10.39 -10.58
C GLY A 148 5.91 9.78 -9.86
N SER A 149 5.61 10.18 -8.61
CA SER A 149 4.32 9.87 -8.02
C SER A 149 3.18 10.57 -8.76
N GLY A 150 1.99 9.96 -8.77
CA GLY A 150 0.85 10.50 -9.54
C GLY A 150 0.47 11.92 -9.11
N VAL A 151 0.45 12.22 -7.82
CA VAL A 151 0.15 13.58 -7.31
C VAL A 151 1.17 14.61 -7.79
N MET A 152 2.45 14.25 -7.92
CA MET A 152 3.48 15.14 -8.46
C MET A 152 3.24 15.44 -9.94
N LEU A 153 2.92 14.42 -10.74
CA LEU A 153 2.60 14.60 -12.17
C LEU A 153 1.37 15.50 -12.36
N LYS A 154 0.34 15.32 -11.54
CA LYS A 154 -0.86 16.17 -11.52
C LYS A 154 -0.55 17.60 -11.06
N THR A 155 0.35 17.77 -10.08
CA THR A 155 0.76 19.09 -9.61
C THR A 155 1.56 19.85 -10.68
N ASP A 156 2.46 19.18 -11.40
CA ASP A 156 3.14 19.78 -12.55
C ASP A 156 2.15 20.23 -13.63
N GLN A 157 1.11 19.45 -13.87
CA GLN A 157 0.05 19.83 -14.79
C GLN A 157 -0.77 21.02 -14.24
N ALA A 158 -1.14 21.00 -12.96
CA ALA A 158 -1.86 22.09 -12.31
C ALA A 158 -1.08 23.43 -12.37
N ILE A 159 0.22 23.41 -12.12
CA ILE A 159 1.09 24.59 -12.24
C ILE A 159 0.95 25.20 -13.64
N LYS A 160 0.99 24.37 -14.69
CA LYS A 160 0.86 24.83 -16.09
C LYS A 160 -0.55 25.34 -16.39
N ASP A 161 -1.56 24.57 -16.04
CA ASP A 161 -2.95 24.88 -16.40
C ASP A 161 -3.48 26.13 -15.68
N TYR A 162 -3.05 26.35 -14.42
CA TYR A 162 -3.39 27.55 -13.65
C TYR A 162 -2.45 28.72 -13.91
N GLY A 163 -1.40 28.55 -14.72
CA GLY A 163 -0.41 29.58 -15.03
C GLY A 163 0.35 30.05 -13.80
N LEU A 164 0.67 29.15 -12.88
CA LEU A 164 1.37 29.48 -11.64
C LEU A 164 2.88 29.63 -11.89
N ASP A 165 3.44 30.74 -11.41
CA ASP A 165 4.89 30.94 -11.35
C ASP A 165 5.45 30.37 -10.04
N TYR A 166 5.35 29.04 -9.92
CA TYR A 166 5.76 28.25 -8.75
C TYR A 166 6.71 27.13 -9.14
N LYS A 167 7.61 26.78 -8.23
CA LYS A 167 8.47 25.59 -8.34
C LYS A 167 7.85 24.45 -7.53
N LEU A 168 7.66 23.31 -8.17
CA LEU A 168 7.35 22.06 -7.46
C LEU A 168 8.66 21.46 -6.95
N LEU A 169 8.80 21.34 -5.63
CA LEU A 169 9.96 20.74 -4.98
C LEU A 169 9.71 19.26 -4.73
N ALA A 170 10.44 18.41 -5.41
CA ALA A 170 10.41 16.97 -5.13
C ALA A 170 11.15 16.70 -3.81
N SER A 171 10.55 15.85 -2.96
CA SER A 171 11.16 15.42 -1.70
C SER A 171 10.75 13.97 -1.39
N SER A 172 10.41 13.64 -0.16
CA SER A 172 9.74 12.40 0.25
C SER A 172 8.49 12.75 1.06
N GLY A 173 7.60 11.80 1.27
CA GLY A 173 6.41 12.01 2.10
C GLY A 173 6.78 12.52 3.50
N SER A 174 7.79 11.93 4.13
CA SER A 174 8.28 12.35 5.45
C SER A 174 8.92 13.76 5.44
N ALA A 175 9.66 14.12 4.40
CA ALA A 175 10.25 15.46 4.28
C ALA A 175 9.16 16.52 4.04
N MET A 176 8.18 16.24 3.20
CA MET A 176 7.03 17.11 2.95
C MET A 176 6.24 17.38 4.24
N THR A 177 5.91 16.34 5.00
CA THR A 177 5.18 16.50 6.28
C THR A 177 6.00 17.24 7.34
N ALA A 178 7.33 17.07 7.38
CA ALA A 178 8.22 17.84 8.25
C ALA A 178 8.23 19.34 7.90
N GLU A 179 8.25 19.67 6.60
CA GLU A 179 8.13 21.07 6.13
C GLU A 179 6.77 21.67 6.49
N LEU A 180 5.68 20.91 6.28
CA LEU A 180 4.33 21.31 6.67
C LEU A 180 4.26 21.61 8.17
N ALA A 181 4.75 20.68 9.02
CA ALA A 181 4.77 20.85 10.46
C ALA A 181 5.57 22.10 10.89
N ARG A 182 6.70 22.37 10.23
CA ARG A 182 7.52 23.57 10.50
C ARG A 182 6.76 24.85 10.14
N ALA A 183 6.12 24.88 8.98
CA ALA A 183 5.34 26.02 8.55
C ALA A 183 4.16 26.29 9.48
N ILE A 184 3.44 25.26 9.91
CA ILE A 184 2.30 25.38 10.86
C ILE A 184 2.79 25.97 12.19
N ARG A 185 3.90 25.47 12.76
CA ARG A 185 4.44 26.01 14.03
C ARG A 185 4.84 27.50 13.95
N SER A 186 5.15 27.97 12.75
CA SER A 186 5.56 29.36 12.50
C SER A 186 4.47 30.19 11.88
N GLU A 187 3.25 29.65 11.74
CA GLU A 187 2.10 30.28 11.06
C GLU A 187 2.43 30.84 9.67
N LYS A 188 3.39 30.21 8.95
CA LYS A 188 3.78 30.60 7.60
C LYS A 188 2.93 29.89 6.56
N PRO A 189 2.49 30.60 5.49
CA PRO A 189 1.83 29.94 4.38
C PRO A 189 2.69 28.86 3.75
N ILE A 190 2.08 27.71 3.48
CA ILE A 190 2.68 26.60 2.76
C ILE A 190 1.62 25.89 1.92
N ALA A 191 1.98 25.49 0.72
CA ALA A 191 1.21 24.56 -0.09
C ALA A 191 2.01 23.28 -0.27
N VAL A 192 1.38 22.14 0.01
CA VAL A 192 2.00 20.82 -0.14
C VAL A 192 1.14 19.94 -1.02
N THR A 193 1.74 18.96 -1.68
CA THR A 193 0.96 17.86 -2.26
C THR A 193 0.40 17.01 -1.13
N GLY A 194 -0.80 16.46 -1.31
CA GLY A 194 -1.33 15.60 -0.28
C GLY A 194 -2.48 14.75 -0.78
N TRP A 195 -2.94 13.85 0.08
CA TRP A 195 -3.97 12.87 -0.24
C TRP A 195 -4.76 12.42 0.99
N ILE A 196 -5.91 11.82 0.76
CA ILE A 196 -6.71 11.10 1.74
C ILE A 196 -6.78 9.64 1.27
N PRO A 197 -6.50 8.65 2.17
CA PRO A 197 -6.26 8.77 3.61
C PRO A 197 -4.83 9.21 3.95
N HIS A 198 -4.67 10.09 4.94
CA HIS A 198 -3.38 10.49 5.49
C HIS A 198 -3.53 10.98 6.93
N TRP A 199 -2.64 10.57 7.84
CA TRP A 199 -2.66 10.94 9.26
C TRP A 199 -2.61 12.46 9.52
N MET A 200 -2.04 13.23 8.60
CA MET A 200 -1.86 14.68 8.79
C MET A 200 -3.18 15.44 8.99
N PHE A 201 -4.31 14.94 8.44
CA PHE A 201 -5.62 15.55 8.63
C PHE A 201 -6.18 15.32 10.05
N ALA A 202 -5.78 14.24 10.72
CA ALA A 202 -6.11 14.03 12.12
C ALA A 202 -5.27 14.93 13.05
N LYS A 203 -4.03 15.24 12.64
CA LYS A 203 -3.07 15.97 13.48
C LYS A 203 -3.13 17.49 13.30
N TYR A 204 -3.44 17.97 12.10
CA TYR A 204 -3.42 19.40 11.74
C TYR A 204 -4.73 19.84 11.11
N LYS A 205 -5.08 21.12 11.30
CA LYS A 205 -6.21 21.75 10.62
C LYS A 205 -5.78 22.09 9.18
N LEU A 206 -6.14 21.22 8.27
CA LEU A 206 -5.78 21.30 6.86
C LEU A 206 -7.00 21.28 5.96
N ARG A 207 -6.85 21.83 4.77
CA ARG A 207 -7.85 21.70 3.71
C ARG A 207 -7.18 21.57 2.35
N PHE A 208 -7.89 20.94 1.44
CA PHE A 208 -7.54 21.00 0.03
C PHE A 208 -7.85 22.40 -0.53
N LEU A 209 -7.03 22.86 -1.45
CA LEU A 209 -7.39 23.95 -2.33
C LEU A 209 -8.44 23.47 -3.33
N GLU A 210 -9.42 24.33 -3.64
CA GLU A 210 -10.37 24.07 -4.71
C GLU A 210 -9.66 23.97 -6.06
N ASP A 211 -10.07 23.01 -6.87
CA ASP A 211 -9.54 22.74 -8.22
C ASP A 211 -10.65 22.93 -9.28
N PRO A 212 -11.05 24.18 -9.61
CA PRO A 212 -12.12 24.42 -10.58
C PRO A 212 -11.83 23.88 -11.99
N LYS A 213 -10.58 23.58 -12.32
CA LYS A 213 -10.19 22.99 -13.60
C LYS A 213 -10.17 21.46 -13.59
N GLY A 214 -10.37 20.83 -12.42
CA GLY A 214 -10.45 19.38 -12.27
C GLY A 214 -9.16 18.64 -12.64
N VAL A 215 -7.98 19.27 -12.45
CA VAL A 215 -6.70 18.70 -12.84
C VAL A 215 -6.38 17.44 -12.03
N TYR A 216 -6.77 17.44 -10.74
CA TYR A 216 -6.57 16.31 -9.85
C TYR A 216 -7.62 15.20 -10.02
N GLY A 217 -8.70 15.45 -10.77
CA GLY A 217 -9.80 14.52 -10.97
C GLY A 217 -10.79 14.50 -9.82
N GLU A 218 -11.71 13.54 -9.90
CA GLU A 218 -12.71 13.27 -8.87
C GLU A 218 -12.14 12.34 -7.78
N ALA A 219 -13.00 11.93 -6.84
CA ALA A 219 -12.64 10.89 -5.87
C ALA A 219 -12.24 9.59 -6.57
N GLU A 220 -11.20 8.97 -6.05
CA GLU A 220 -10.61 7.74 -6.56
C GLU A 220 -10.80 6.59 -5.58
N HIS A 221 -10.30 5.43 -5.97
CA HIS A 221 -10.12 4.28 -5.06
C HIS A 221 -8.66 3.84 -5.07
N VAL A 222 -8.25 3.16 -4.00
CA VAL A 222 -6.94 2.51 -3.94
C VAL A 222 -7.18 1.01 -4.06
N ASP A 223 -6.57 0.39 -5.07
CA ASP A 223 -6.78 -1.02 -5.38
C ASP A 223 -5.61 -1.89 -4.94
N SER A 224 -5.95 -3.14 -4.66
CA SER A 224 -4.98 -4.23 -4.59
C SER A 224 -4.76 -4.78 -6.00
N VAL A 225 -3.51 -4.80 -6.44
CA VAL A 225 -3.14 -5.28 -7.78
C VAL A 225 -2.11 -6.39 -7.65
N ALA A 226 -2.29 -7.48 -8.40
CA ALA A 226 -1.47 -8.67 -8.32
C ALA A 226 -0.83 -9.04 -9.67
N ASN A 227 0.28 -9.77 -9.60
CA ASN A 227 0.78 -10.50 -10.75
C ASN A 227 -0.17 -11.66 -11.09
N PRO A 228 -0.46 -11.94 -12.38
CA PRO A 228 -1.33 -13.05 -12.79
C PRO A 228 -0.94 -14.42 -12.20
N GLY A 229 0.34 -14.65 -11.94
CA GLY A 229 0.84 -15.89 -11.33
C GLY A 229 0.48 -16.07 -9.85
N LEU A 230 0.02 -15.02 -9.16
CA LEU A 230 -0.31 -15.10 -7.73
C LEU A 230 -1.48 -16.06 -7.45
N GLU A 231 -2.48 -16.14 -8.34
CA GLU A 231 -3.62 -17.07 -8.17
C GLU A 231 -3.16 -18.53 -8.07
N ALA A 232 -2.24 -18.95 -8.93
CA ALA A 232 -1.68 -20.30 -8.87
C ALA A 232 -0.73 -20.51 -7.67
N LYS A 233 0.01 -19.45 -7.28
CA LYS A 233 0.99 -19.48 -6.19
C LYS A 233 0.36 -19.48 -4.81
N ALA A 234 -0.71 -18.68 -4.61
CA ALA A 234 -1.33 -18.44 -3.31
C ALA A 234 -2.83 -18.05 -3.44
N PRO A 235 -3.71 -18.97 -3.84
CA PRO A 235 -5.13 -18.68 -4.11
C PRO A 235 -5.87 -18.12 -2.90
N THR A 236 -5.54 -18.57 -1.68
CA THR A 236 -6.13 -18.05 -0.45
C THR A 236 -5.76 -16.59 -0.16
N VAL A 237 -4.56 -16.17 -0.58
CA VAL A 237 -4.13 -14.77 -0.48
C VAL A 237 -4.89 -13.90 -1.47
N VAL A 238 -5.10 -14.38 -2.70
CA VAL A 238 -5.92 -13.65 -3.68
C VAL A 238 -7.36 -13.50 -3.20
N ALA A 239 -7.96 -14.57 -2.64
CA ALA A 239 -9.29 -14.51 -2.06
C ALA A 239 -9.39 -13.49 -0.90
N PHE A 240 -8.38 -13.44 -0.03
CA PHE A 240 -8.26 -12.43 1.02
C PHE A 240 -8.14 -11.02 0.44
N LEU A 241 -7.22 -10.78 -0.47
CA LEU A 241 -6.98 -9.44 -1.04
C LEU A 241 -8.20 -8.86 -1.75
N LYS A 242 -9.03 -9.69 -2.38
CA LYS A 242 -10.30 -9.28 -3.00
C LYS A 242 -11.36 -8.80 -1.99
N LYS A 243 -11.24 -9.17 -0.71
CA LYS A 243 -12.16 -8.79 0.36
C LYS A 243 -11.58 -7.75 1.30
N PHE A 244 -10.28 -7.54 1.24
CA PHE A 244 -9.56 -6.65 2.13
C PHE A 244 -9.92 -5.20 1.81
N THR A 245 -10.66 -4.54 2.69
CA THR A 245 -11.13 -3.17 2.54
C THR A 245 -11.02 -2.41 3.86
N TRP A 246 -10.64 -1.14 3.78
CA TRP A 246 -10.50 -0.25 4.92
C TRP A 246 -11.67 0.72 5.06
N THR A 247 -11.99 1.10 6.29
CA THR A 247 -12.64 2.38 6.59
C THR A 247 -11.58 3.45 6.87
N PRO A 248 -11.92 4.76 6.74
CA PRO A 248 -11.01 5.85 7.08
C PRO A 248 -10.45 5.76 8.52
N ASP A 249 -11.30 5.37 9.48
CA ASP A 249 -10.90 5.25 10.89
C ASP A 249 -9.94 4.07 11.12
N GLU A 250 -10.18 2.95 10.46
CA GLU A 250 -9.32 1.76 10.56
C GLU A 250 -7.91 2.06 10.08
N ILE A 251 -7.76 2.52 8.83
CA ILE A 251 -6.42 2.85 8.28
C ILE A 251 -5.79 4.03 9.03
N GLY A 252 -6.61 5.02 9.42
CA GLY A 252 -6.19 6.19 10.18
C GLY A 252 -5.53 5.82 11.50
N SER A 253 -6.08 4.84 12.22
CA SER A 253 -5.54 4.37 13.50
C SER A 253 -4.14 3.77 13.37
N VAL A 254 -3.89 2.97 12.32
CA VAL A 254 -2.58 2.38 12.05
C VAL A 254 -1.56 3.45 11.63
N MET A 255 -1.96 4.36 10.72
CA MET A 255 -1.10 5.46 10.27
C MET A 255 -0.69 6.35 11.44
N LEU A 256 -1.62 6.68 12.34
CA LEU A 256 -1.34 7.53 13.49
C LEU A 256 -0.37 6.83 14.47
N ALA A 257 -0.56 5.54 14.75
CA ALA A 257 0.33 4.78 15.61
C ALA A 257 1.78 4.78 15.09
N VAL A 258 1.96 4.68 13.76
CA VAL A 258 3.28 4.75 13.12
C VAL A 258 3.88 6.15 13.23
N GLU A 259 3.08 7.20 13.00
CA GLU A 259 3.52 8.60 13.16
C GLU A 259 3.93 8.92 14.61
N GLU A 260 3.29 8.30 15.59
CA GLU A 260 3.61 8.43 17.02
C GLU A 260 4.83 7.60 17.46
N GLY A 261 5.45 6.90 16.51
CA GLY A 261 6.74 6.23 16.71
C GLY A 261 6.69 4.71 16.84
N ALA A 262 5.53 4.09 16.64
CA ALA A 262 5.49 2.64 16.54
C ALA A 262 6.14 2.16 15.22
N LYS A 263 6.84 1.03 15.27
CA LYS A 263 7.30 0.41 14.02
C LYS A 263 6.09 -0.11 13.23
N PRO A 264 6.08 0.04 11.88
CA PRO A 264 4.94 -0.37 11.07
C PRO A 264 4.47 -1.82 11.30
N ALA A 265 5.41 -2.75 11.43
CA ALA A 265 5.08 -4.15 11.71
C ALA A 265 4.46 -4.35 13.11
N GLU A 266 4.90 -3.58 14.12
CA GLU A 266 4.36 -3.64 15.49
C GLU A 266 2.94 -3.03 15.52
N ALA A 267 2.72 -1.90 14.84
CA ALA A 267 1.41 -1.27 14.69
C ALA A 267 0.42 -2.21 13.98
N ALA A 268 0.84 -2.84 12.88
CA ALA A 268 0.05 -3.81 12.14
C ALA A 268 -0.33 -5.02 13.00
N LYS A 269 0.64 -5.62 13.67
CA LYS A 269 0.41 -6.77 14.57
C LYS A 269 -0.57 -6.44 15.69
N LYS A 270 -0.41 -5.28 16.32
CA LYS A 270 -1.33 -4.80 17.36
C LYS A 270 -2.74 -4.64 16.80
N TRP A 271 -2.88 -3.95 15.67
CA TRP A 271 -4.18 -3.72 15.04
C TRP A 271 -4.90 -5.03 14.70
N VAL A 272 -4.20 -5.98 14.07
CA VAL A 272 -4.74 -7.31 13.73
C VAL A 272 -5.23 -8.07 14.98
N ALA A 273 -4.48 -7.98 16.07
CA ALA A 273 -4.86 -8.62 17.34
C ALA A 273 -6.09 -7.97 18.02
N GLU A 274 -6.25 -6.66 17.86
CA GLU A 274 -7.35 -5.88 18.45
C GLU A 274 -8.65 -5.93 17.60
N HIS A 275 -8.58 -6.37 16.32
CA HIS A 275 -9.71 -6.39 15.39
C HIS A 275 -10.00 -7.79 14.79
N PRO A 276 -10.14 -8.84 15.63
CA PRO A 276 -10.30 -10.20 15.12
C PRO A 276 -11.56 -10.40 14.26
N ASP A 277 -12.65 -9.73 14.58
CA ASP A 277 -13.89 -9.83 13.82
C ASP A 277 -13.73 -9.28 12.41
N ARG A 278 -13.08 -8.13 12.28
CA ARG A 278 -12.80 -7.51 10.99
C ARG A 278 -11.88 -8.38 10.13
N VAL A 279 -10.83 -8.91 10.73
CA VAL A 279 -9.92 -9.86 10.06
C VAL A 279 -10.67 -11.10 9.59
N ASN A 280 -11.57 -11.66 10.43
CA ASN A 280 -12.38 -12.81 10.06
C ASN A 280 -13.36 -12.53 8.91
N GLU A 281 -13.89 -11.31 8.79
CA GLU A 281 -14.71 -10.90 7.63
C GLU A 281 -13.93 -11.00 6.32
N TRP A 282 -12.70 -10.53 6.29
CA TRP A 282 -11.84 -10.59 5.11
C TRP A 282 -11.37 -12.01 4.75
N LEU A 283 -11.36 -12.92 5.71
CA LEU A 283 -10.92 -14.31 5.54
C LEU A 283 -12.04 -15.30 5.18
N LYS A 284 -13.32 -14.91 5.29
CA LYS A 284 -14.49 -15.73 4.88
C LYS A 284 -14.57 -15.83 3.36
#